data_386152506bfd5ab7928cf285831ff682
#
_entry.id   386152506bfd5ab7928cf285831ff682
#
_cell.length_a   1.000
_cell.length_b   1.000
_cell.length_c   1.000
_cell.angle_alpha   90.00
_cell.angle_beta   90.00
_cell.angle_gamma   90.00
#
_symmetry.space_group_name_H-M   'P 1'
#
loop_
_entity.id
_entity.type
_entity.pdbx_description
1 polymer ?
#
loop_
_entity_poly.entity_id
_entity_poly.type
_entity_poly.pdbx_seq_one_letter_code
_entity_poly.pdbx_strand_id
1 'polypeptide(L)'
;MSNKKEVLFLREEYGNGQGTYIYPNGEKYVGDWKNGKYHGHGTFTYPDGNMYVGEFKDGLKNGQGTYTWSDGEKYEGEWVNGKRNGQGTLISTLWSNYVGEFKDGEFHGQGTLTSDLNGEKYEGEWVNGKRNGQGTLTYTLWSNCVGEFKDGEFHGQG
;
A
#
# COMPACT_ATOMS: atom_id res chain seq x y z
N MET A 1 -21.37 33.18 9.03
CA MET A 1 -20.71 32.54 10.16
C MET A 1 -19.41 31.95 9.65
N SER A 2 -18.28 32.48 10.14
CA SER A 2 -16.93 32.13 9.65
C SER A 2 -16.56 30.73 10.13
N ASN A 3 -16.43 29.76 9.19
CA ASN A 3 -15.80 28.48 9.48
C ASN A 3 -14.30 28.72 9.77
N LYS A 4 -13.95 28.86 11.04
CA LYS A 4 -12.57 28.84 11.48
C LYS A 4 -12.00 27.45 11.20
N LYS A 5 -11.09 27.37 10.23
CA LYS A 5 -10.20 26.23 10.05
C LYS A 5 -9.28 26.20 11.27
N GLU A 6 -9.48 25.27 12.18
CA GLU A 6 -8.54 25.07 13.29
C GLU A 6 -7.31 24.34 12.77
N VAL A 7 -6.32 25.13 12.40
CA VAL A 7 -4.95 24.63 12.14
C VAL A 7 -4.18 24.80 13.44
N LEU A 8 -3.97 23.71 14.18
CA LEU A 8 -3.13 23.68 15.38
C LEU A 8 -1.66 23.45 14.95
N PHE A 9 -0.96 24.54 14.60
CA PHE A 9 0.48 24.48 14.40
C PHE A 9 1.22 24.56 15.73
N LEU A 10 1.95 23.51 16.09
CA LEU A 10 2.98 23.55 17.12
C LEU A 10 4.31 23.95 16.49
N ARG A 11 4.53 25.28 16.42
CA ARG A 11 5.72 26.04 15.96
C ARG A 11 5.86 26.34 14.48
N GLU A 12 5.90 27.61 14.28
CA GLU A 12 6.51 28.60 13.40
C GLU A 12 6.16 28.65 11.91
N GLU A 13 5.69 29.83 11.58
CA GLU A 13 5.62 30.56 10.28
C GLU A 13 5.48 29.73 8.99
N TYR A 14 4.31 29.89 8.36
CA TYR A 14 4.07 29.56 6.96
C TYR A 14 4.08 28.08 6.55
N GLY A 15 3.50 27.21 7.37
CA GLY A 15 3.29 25.82 6.95
C GLY A 15 4.55 24.96 6.91
N ASN A 16 5.51 25.25 7.81
CA ASN A 16 6.69 24.42 8.05
C ASN A 16 6.69 23.88 9.48
N GLY A 17 7.30 22.71 9.70
CA GLY A 17 7.39 22.06 11.01
C GLY A 17 6.29 21.04 11.24
N GLN A 18 6.05 20.66 12.49
CA GLN A 18 5.01 19.69 12.85
C GLN A 18 3.67 20.37 13.11
N GLY A 19 2.58 19.74 12.66
CA GLY A 19 1.25 20.29 12.84
C GLY A 19 0.14 19.31 12.60
N THR A 20 -1.07 19.71 13.02
CA THR A 20 -2.32 18.96 12.79
C THR A 20 -3.24 19.80 11.93
N TYR A 21 -3.82 19.18 10.90
CA TYR A 21 -4.86 19.79 10.10
C TYR A 21 -6.09 18.88 10.04
N ILE A 22 -7.25 19.44 10.29
CA ILE A 22 -8.54 18.74 10.20
C ILE A 22 -9.35 19.40 9.09
N TYR A 23 -9.71 18.59 8.11
CA TYR A 23 -10.54 19.02 6.97
C TYR A 23 -12.02 19.07 7.33
N PRO A 24 -12.83 19.92 6.66
CA PRO A 24 -14.27 19.98 6.89
C PRO A 24 -15.00 18.65 6.61
N ASN A 25 -14.46 17.79 5.78
CA ASN A 25 -14.98 16.45 5.49
C ASN A 25 -14.60 15.39 6.54
N GLY A 26 -13.85 15.76 7.59
CA GLY A 26 -13.43 14.87 8.65
C GLY A 26 -12.07 14.18 8.43
N GLU A 27 -11.42 14.39 7.28
CA GLU A 27 -10.04 13.96 7.10
C GLU A 27 -9.12 14.69 8.08
N LYS A 28 -8.05 14.01 8.53
CA LYS A 28 -7.08 14.57 9.47
C LYS A 28 -5.67 14.19 9.07
N TYR A 29 -4.78 15.19 9.06
CA TYR A 29 -3.34 14.97 8.97
C TYR A 29 -2.65 15.43 10.24
N VAL A 30 -1.71 14.63 10.72
CA VAL A 30 -0.81 14.92 11.83
C VAL A 30 0.60 14.57 11.39
N GLY A 31 1.52 15.53 11.35
CA GLY A 31 2.89 15.24 10.92
C GLY A 31 3.67 16.46 10.49
N ASP A 32 4.71 16.19 9.71
CA ASP A 32 5.63 17.21 9.22
C ASP A 32 5.05 17.94 8.02
N TRP A 33 5.33 19.25 7.98
CA TRP A 33 4.90 20.17 6.93
C TRP A 33 6.10 20.90 6.33
N LYS A 34 6.03 21.14 5.04
CA LYS A 34 6.99 21.98 4.31
C LYS A 34 6.24 22.78 3.24
N ASN A 35 6.37 24.11 3.30
CA ASN A 35 5.72 25.02 2.36
C ASN A 35 4.20 24.75 2.22
N GLY A 36 3.51 24.51 3.35
CA GLY A 36 2.07 24.23 3.37
C GLY A 36 1.64 22.87 2.82
N LYS A 37 2.56 21.96 2.59
CA LYS A 37 2.30 20.59 2.10
C LYS A 37 2.77 19.55 3.12
N TYR A 38 2.13 18.39 3.13
CA TYR A 38 2.61 17.23 3.88
C TYR A 38 4.01 16.87 3.40
N HIS A 39 4.91 16.65 4.33
CA HIS A 39 6.29 16.32 4.05
C HIS A 39 6.86 15.50 5.21
N GLY A 40 8.00 14.78 5.00
CA GLY A 40 8.56 13.98 6.07
C GLY A 40 7.59 12.90 6.58
N HIS A 41 7.51 12.71 7.90
CA HIS A 41 6.65 11.69 8.49
C HIS A 41 5.31 12.25 8.94
N GLY A 42 4.25 11.45 8.75
CA GLY A 42 2.93 11.84 9.19
C GLY A 42 1.91 10.71 9.22
N THR A 43 0.76 11.03 9.81
CA THR A 43 -0.42 10.18 9.85
C THR A 43 -1.57 10.89 9.15
N PHE A 44 -2.16 10.26 8.16
CA PHE A 44 -3.38 10.72 7.51
C PHE A 44 -4.53 9.76 7.85
N THR A 45 -5.60 10.28 8.43
CA THR A 45 -6.78 9.52 8.80
C THR A 45 -7.96 9.97 7.93
N TYR A 46 -8.65 9.01 7.34
CA TYR A 46 -9.83 9.21 6.50
C TYR A 46 -11.12 9.04 7.30
N PRO A 47 -12.25 9.68 6.91
CA PRO A 47 -13.52 9.58 7.65
C PRO A 47 -14.10 8.17 7.70
N ASP A 48 -13.78 7.33 6.72
CA ASP A 48 -14.19 5.92 6.64
C ASP A 48 -13.41 4.98 7.56
N GLY A 49 -12.44 5.50 8.33
CA GLY A 49 -11.58 4.74 9.22
C GLY A 49 -10.28 4.24 8.60
N ASN A 50 -10.07 4.46 7.31
CA ASN A 50 -8.79 4.18 6.69
C ASN A 50 -7.70 5.09 7.27
N MET A 51 -6.46 4.60 7.28
CA MET A 51 -5.33 5.36 7.84
C MET A 51 -4.05 5.09 7.06
N TYR A 52 -3.27 6.14 6.85
CA TYR A 52 -1.89 6.02 6.37
C TYR A 52 -0.93 6.57 7.42
N VAL A 53 0.13 5.83 7.69
CA VAL A 53 1.24 6.25 8.54
C VAL A 53 2.53 6.03 7.75
N GLY A 54 3.30 7.09 7.53
CA GLY A 54 4.55 6.96 6.77
C GLY A 54 5.07 8.28 6.24
N GLU A 55 5.88 8.16 5.21
CA GLU A 55 6.56 9.28 4.59
C GLU A 55 5.70 9.98 3.55
N PHE A 56 5.86 11.30 3.51
CA PHE A 56 5.21 12.20 2.56
C PHE A 56 6.25 13.08 1.87
N LYS A 57 6.00 13.40 0.62
CA LYS A 57 6.76 14.38 -0.14
C LYS A 57 5.81 15.23 -0.98
N ASP A 58 5.88 16.53 -0.80
CA ASP A 58 5.10 17.52 -1.57
C ASP A 58 3.58 17.25 -1.55
N GLY A 59 3.06 16.73 -0.44
CA GLY A 59 1.65 16.43 -0.23
C GLY A 59 1.21 15.02 -0.63
N LEU A 60 2.11 14.19 -1.15
CA LEU A 60 1.81 12.83 -1.58
C LEU A 60 2.53 11.77 -0.72
N LYS A 61 1.94 10.60 -0.54
CA LYS A 61 2.59 9.43 0.04
C LYS A 61 3.82 9.09 -0.80
N ASN A 62 4.99 9.04 -0.17
CA ASN A 62 6.26 8.83 -0.89
C ASN A 62 7.32 8.34 0.09
N GLY A 63 7.99 7.24 -0.20
CA GLY A 63 8.91 6.56 0.72
C GLY A 63 8.24 5.37 1.41
N GLN A 64 8.64 5.07 2.64
CA GLN A 64 8.08 3.94 3.40
C GLN A 64 6.79 4.34 4.11
N GLY A 65 5.80 3.46 4.09
CA GLY A 65 4.56 3.71 4.79
C GLY A 65 3.61 2.53 4.87
N THR A 66 2.71 2.62 5.84
CA THR A 66 1.66 1.64 6.10
C THR A 66 0.31 2.26 5.83
N TYR A 67 -0.48 1.62 4.98
CA TYR A 67 -1.90 1.92 4.79
C TYR A 67 -2.73 0.82 5.43
N THR A 68 -3.64 1.19 6.31
CA THR A 68 -4.58 0.28 6.95
C THR A 68 -5.99 0.65 6.51
N TRP A 69 -6.71 -0.30 5.95
CA TRP A 69 -8.13 -0.14 5.61
C TRP A 69 -9.01 -0.36 6.83
N SER A 70 -10.22 0.15 6.80
CA SER A 70 -11.18 0.08 7.90
C SER A 70 -11.62 -1.36 8.24
N ASP A 71 -11.51 -2.29 7.29
CA ASP A 71 -11.76 -3.72 7.45
C ASP A 71 -10.58 -4.49 8.05
N GLY A 72 -9.45 -3.80 8.31
CA GLY A 72 -8.22 -4.35 8.87
C GLY A 72 -7.23 -4.87 7.84
N GLU A 73 -7.53 -4.80 6.53
CA GLU A 73 -6.53 -5.05 5.49
C GLU A 73 -5.39 -4.04 5.63
N LYS A 74 -4.17 -4.44 5.33
CA LYS A 74 -2.99 -3.61 5.53
C LYS A 74 -1.98 -3.77 4.40
N TYR A 75 -1.49 -2.65 3.88
CA TYR A 75 -0.29 -2.61 3.04
C TYR A 75 0.86 -1.94 3.80
N GLU A 76 2.03 -2.54 3.75
CA GLU A 76 3.26 -2.02 4.33
C GLU A 76 4.37 -2.11 3.29
N GLY A 77 4.97 -0.98 2.91
CA GLY A 77 6.00 -0.95 1.87
C GLY A 77 6.25 0.42 1.28
N GLU A 78 6.79 0.39 0.09
CA GLU A 78 7.22 1.58 -0.64
C GLU A 78 6.06 2.27 -1.36
N TRP A 79 6.13 3.59 -1.39
CA TRP A 79 5.17 4.47 -2.05
C TRP A 79 5.88 5.46 -2.96
N VAL A 80 5.33 5.69 -4.12
CA VAL A 80 5.79 6.73 -5.05
C VAL A 80 4.57 7.49 -5.56
N ASN A 81 4.57 8.80 -5.35
CA ASN A 81 3.51 9.71 -5.79
C ASN A 81 2.09 9.21 -5.44
N GLY A 82 1.90 8.72 -4.21
CA GLY A 82 0.61 8.27 -3.70
C GLY A 82 0.21 6.84 -4.06
N LYS A 83 1.02 6.12 -4.82
CA LYS A 83 0.76 4.73 -5.24
C LYS A 83 1.75 3.77 -4.60
N ARG A 84 1.30 2.53 -4.32
CA ARG A 84 2.18 1.42 -3.92
C ARG A 84 3.15 1.15 -5.06
N ASN A 85 4.44 1.08 -4.72
CA ASN A 85 5.52 0.89 -5.70
C ASN A 85 6.70 0.22 -4.99
N GLY A 86 7.61 -0.46 -5.73
CA GLY A 86 8.73 -1.15 -5.11
C GLY A 86 8.31 -2.32 -4.24
N GLN A 87 9.06 -2.60 -3.18
CA GLN A 87 8.80 -3.75 -2.29
C GLN A 87 7.70 -3.46 -1.28
N GLY A 88 6.84 -4.45 -1.06
CA GLY A 88 5.78 -4.32 -0.07
C GLY A 88 5.10 -5.63 0.31
N THR A 89 4.32 -5.55 1.38
CA THR A 89 3.49 -6.64 1.89
C THR A 89 2.04 -6.17 1.97
N LEU A 90 1.15 -6.90 1.34
CA LEU A 90 -0.30 -6.73 1.47
C LEU A 90 -0.85 -7.88 2.30
N ILE A 91 -1.48 -7.56 3.41
CA ILE A 91 -2.09 -8.51 4.34
C ILE A 91 -3.60 -8.33 4.26
N SER A 92 -4.29 -9.34 3.74
CA SER A 92 -5.75 -9.37 3.72
C SER A 92 -6.28 -10.08 4.96
N THR A 93 -7.33 -9.54 5.55
CA THR A 93 -8.00 -10.16 6.70
C THR A 93 -8.84 -11.37 6.33
N LEU A 94 -9.15 -11.56 5.05
CA LEU A 94 -10.13 -12.56 4.61
C LEU A 94 -9.55 -13.70 3.76
N TRP A 95 -8.51 -13.45 2.92
CA TRP A 95 -8.26 -14.41 1.85
C TRP A 95 -6.80 -14.70 1.51
N SER A 96 -5.93 -13.68 1.41
CA SER A 96 -4.58 -13.91 0.90
C SER A 96 -3.60 -12.81 1.25
N ASN A 97 -2.34 -13.20 1.44
CA ASN A 97 -1.24 -12.29 1.69
C ASN A 97 -0.31 -12.26 0.48
N TYR A 98 0.13 -11.07 0.09
CA TYR A 98 1.11 -10.90 -0.96
C TYR A 98 2.37 -10.23 -0.42
N VAL A 99 3.52 -10.78 -0.77
CA VAL A 99 4.85 -10.19 -0.49
C VAL A 99 5.61 -10.12 -1.80
N GLY A 100 6.03 -8.93 -2.19
CA GLY A 100 6.76 -8.77 -3.45
C GLY A 100 6.76 -7.36 -3.98
N GLU A 101 7.00 -7.26 -5.27
CA GLU A 101 7.10 -6.00 -5.98
C GLU A 101 5.72 -5.46 -6.38
N PHE A 102 5.60 -4.15 -6.31
CA PHE A 102 4.43 -3.38 -6.75
C PHE A 102 4.86 -2.35 -7.79
N LYS A 103 4.00 -2.07 -8.73
CA LYS A 103 4.14 -0.97 -9.68
C LYS A 103 2.78 -0.30 -9.90
N ASP A 104 2.71 0.99 -9.68
CA ASP A 104 1.49 1.79 -9.84
C ASP A 104 0.26 1.26 -9.08
N GLY A 105 0.48 0.55 -7.95
CA GLY A 105 -0.55 -0.02 -7.11
C GLY A 105 -0.88 -1.49 -7.37
N GLU A 106 -0.32 -2.11 -8.41
CA GLU A 106 -0.56 -3.50 -8.80
C GLU A 106 0.64 -4.41 -8.49
N PHE A 107 0.40 -5.72 -8.31
CA PHE A 107 1.47 -6.72 -8.21
C PHE A 107 2.28 -6.72 -9.48
N HIS A 108 3.60 -6.71 -9.34
CA HIS A 108 4.53 -6.64 -10.47
C HIS A 108 5.84 -7.35 -10.09
N GLY A 109 6.71 -7.62 -11.09
CA GLY A 109 8.01 -8.24 -10.84
C GLY A 109 7.91 -9.57 -10.10
N GLN A 110 8.77 -9.79 -9.12
CA GLN A 110 8.77 -11.02 -8.31
C GLN A 110 7.88 -10.88 -7.09
N GLY A 111 7.10 -11.93 -6.80
CA GLY A 111 6.25 -11.92 -5.63
C GLY A 111 5.64 -13.25 -5.26
N THR A 112 5.23 -13.35 -4.00
CA THR A 112 4.57 -14.52 -3.42
C THR A 112 3.18 -14.15 -2.97
N LEU A 113 2.18 -14.86 -3.48
CA LEU A 113 0.80 -14.82 -3.03
C LEU A 113 0.48 -16.10 -2.26
N THR A 114 0.01 -15.97 -1.04
CA THR A 114 -0.42 -17.11 -0.20
C THR A 114 -1.90 -16.94 0.12
N SER A 115 -2.70 -17.98 -0.14
CA SER A 115 -4.12 -18.00 0.20
C SER A 115 -4.35 -18.86 1.45
N ASP A 116 -4.93 -18.27 2.48
CA ASP A 116 -5.23 -18.96 3.74
C ASP A 116 -6.47 -19.88 3.63
N LEU A 117 -7.30 -19.68 2.59
CA LEU A 117 -8.52 -20.47 2.41
C LEU A 117 -8.29 -21.90 1.92
N ASN A 118 -7.39 -22.06 0.98
CA ASN A 118 -7.16 -23.32 0.29
C ASN A 118 -5.70 -23.79 0.36
N GLY A 119 -4.86 -23.03 1.08
CA GLY A 119 -3.42 -23.29 1.18
C GLY A 119 -2.68 -23.14 -0.16
N GLU A 120 -3.26 -22.41 -1.11
CA GLU A 120 -2.61 -22.12 -2.39
C GLU A 120 -1.48 -21.12 -2.17
N LYS A 121 -0.32 -21.39 -2.75
CA LYS A 121 0.82 -20.48 -2.77
C LYS A 121 1.36 -20.36 -4.19
N TYR A 122 1.44 -19.14 -4.69
CA TYR A 122 2.16 -18.84 -5.94
C TYR A 122 3.41 -18.05 -5.65
N GLU A 123 4.52 -18.47 -6.21
CA GLU A 123 5.83 -17.80 -6.18
C GLU A 123 6.33 -17.62 -7.60
N GLY A 124 6.50 -16.37 -8.06
CA GLY A 124 6.94 -16.14 -9.44
C GLY A 124 6.73 -14.71 -9.90
N GLU A 125 6.69 -14.59 -11.21
CA GLU A 125 6.59 -13.32 -11.91
C GLU A 125 5.15 -12.82 -11.99
N TRP A 126 5.02 -11.48 -11.91
CA TRP A 126 3.74 -10.76 -11.96
C TRP A 126 3.83 -9.60 -12.95
N VAL A 127 2.80 -9.40 -13.72
CA VAL A 127 2.65 -8.24 -14.59
C VAL A 127 1.22 -7.70 -14.46
N ASN A 128 1.10 -6.44 -14.04
CA ASN A 128 -0.18 -5.73 -13.92
C ASN A 128 -1.23 -6.54 -13.13
N GLY A 129 -0.84 -7.04 -11.94
CA GLY A 129 -1.70 -7.79 -11.03
C GLY A 129 -1.95 -9.24 -11.41
N LYS A 130 -1.38 -9.75 -12.51
CA LYS A 130 -1.58 -11.13 -12.98
C LYS A 130 -0.28 -11.93 -12.92
N ARG A 131 -0.41 -13.23 -12.61
CA ARG A 131 0.69 -14.19 -12.74
C ARG A 131 1.16 -14.22 -14.18
N ASN A 132 2.48 -14.11 -14.38
CA ASN A 132 3.07 -14.06 -15.73
C ASN A 132 4.49 -14.61 -15.66
N GLY A 133 5.03 -15.08 -16.80
CA GLY A 133 6.39 -15.63 -16.85
C GLY A 133 6.56 -16.89 -16.00
N GLN A 134 7.74 -17.07 -15.42
CA GLN A 134 8.05 -18.27 -14.65
C GLN A 134 7.51 -18.22 -13.23
N GLY A 135 6.95 -19.33 -12.77
CA GLY A 135 6.42 -19.42 -11.43
C GLY A 135 6.16 -20.84 -10.95
N THR A 136 5.92 -20.95 -9.65
CA THR A 136 5.55 -22.19 -8.97
C THR A 136 4.21 -21.96 -8.26
N LEU A 137 3.24 -22.78 -8.58
CA LEU A 137 1.97 -22.84 -7.91
C LEU A 137 1.88 -24.11 -7.08
N THR A 138 1.75 -23.95 -5.78
CA THR A 138 1.68 -25.03 -4.79
C THR A 138 0.29 -25.10 -4.20
N TYR A 139 -0.26 -26.31 -4.09
CA TYR A 139 -1.52 -26.58 -3.37
C TYR A 139 -1.24 -27.49 -2.16
N THR A 140 -1.85 -27.20 -1.03
CA THR A 140 -1.64 -27.99 0.21
C THR A 140 -2.04 -29.47 0.06
N LEU A 141 -2.99 -29.80 -0.81
CA LEU A 141 -3.57 -31.13 -0.97
C LEU A 141 -3.30 -31.77 -2.34
N TRP A 142 -2.60 -31.08 -3.26
CA TRP A 142 -2.43 -31.53 -4.65
C TRP A 142 -1.02 -31.28 -5.17
N SER A 143 -0.74 -31.75 -6.37
CA SER A 143 0.55 -31.60 -7.05
C SER A 143 0.91 -30.14 -7.34
N ASN A 144 2.18 -29.80 -7.19
CA ASN A 144 2.71 -28.50 -7.58
C ASN A 144 2.75 -28.33 -9.10
N CYS A 145 2.45 -27.14 -9.61
CA CYS A 145 2.64 -26.76 -10.99
C CYS A 145 3.82 -25.81 -11.09
N VAL A 146 4.84 -26.19 -11.84
CA VAL A 146 6.02 -25.38 -12.12
C VAL A 146 6.09 -25.12 -13.61
N GLY A 147 6.22 -23.86 -14.04
CA GLY A 147 6.32 -23.54 -15.46
C GLY A 147 5.86 -22.13 -15.79
N GLU A 148 5.50 -21.92 -17.05
CA GLU A 148 5.09 -20.61 -17.54
C GLU A 148 3.64 -20.28 -17.19
N PHE A 149 3.41 -19.04 -16.83
CA PHE A 149 2.09 -18.42 -16.59
C PHE A 149 1.89 -17.27 -17.55
N LYS A 150 0.66 -17.07 -18.01
CA LYS A 150 0.28 -15.95 -18.85
C LYS A 150 -1.12 -15.50 -18.49
N ASP A 151 -1.29 -14.21 -18.26
CA ASP A 151 -2.57 -13.57 -17.90
C ASP A 151 -3.29 -14.22 -16.70
N GLY A 152 -2.52 -14.84 -15.78
CA GLY A 152 -3.02 -15.52 -14.58
C GLY A 152 -3.20 -17.03 -14.73
N GLU A 153 -3.10 -17.60 -15.92
CA GLU A 153 -3.28 -19.01 -16.21
C GLU A 153 -1.97 -19.76 -16.44
N PHE A 154 -1.93 -21.04 -16.07
CA PHE A 154 -0.79 -21.91 -16.32
C PHE A 154 -0.74 -22.33 -17.80
N HIS A 155 0.42 -22.12 -18.45
CA HIS A 155 0.64 -22.42 -19.87
C HIS A 155 1.50 -23.65 -20.13
N GLY A 156 2.00 -24.32 -19.08
CA GLY A 156 2.77 -25.55 -19.18
C GLY A 156 4.24 -25.35 -18.84
N GLN A 157 5.02 -26.42 -19.03
CA GLN A 157 6.47 -26.39 -18.85
C GLN A 157 7.11 -25.85 -20.12
N GLY A 158 7.97 -24.79 -19.98
CA GLY A 158 8.84 -24.31 -21.04
C GLY A 158 10.06 -25.21 -21.25
#